data_9faa09dd9099b7227877f21b89dcc89c
#
_entry.id   9faa09dd9099b7227877f21b89dcc89c
#
_cell.length_a   1.000
_cell.length_b   1.000
_cell.length_c   1.000
_cell.angle_alpha   90.00
_cell.angle_beta   90.00
_cell.angle_gamma   90.00
#
_symmetry.space_group_name_H-M   'P 1'
#
loop_
_entity.id
_entity.type
_entity.pdbx_description
1 polymer ?
#
loop_
_entity_poly.entity_id
_entity_poly.type
_entity_poly.pdbx_seq_one_letter_code
_entity_poly.pdbx_strand_id
1 'polypeptide(L)'
;MTTTAATLRGISRVYGRGNAAVRAVDDVTLEFPRGSWTVVMGPSGSGKSTLLHCAAGLERVDSGQVLIGDTDLTGARDDQLTQLRRTRIGFVFQSFNLIGALTAEQNVALPLRLAGKRPSGQEVRATLAAVGLADRARHRPRELSGGQQQRVAIARAMVTRPDVLFADEPTGALDSSAARVVLDLLRRMADDGQSIVMVTHDPAAAARADAVVFLRDGRVVDRLAGGDTRAVADRLARLEAAR
;
A
#
# COMPACT_ATOMS: atom_id res chain seq x y z
N MET A 1 -7.61 -13.18 -18.75
CA MET A 1 -7.52 -12.49 -17.45
C MET A 1 -6.17 -11.80 -17.42
N THR A 2 -6.09 -10.51 -17.08
CA THR A 2 -4.82 -9.79 -16.94
C THR A 2 -3.96 -10.42 -15.87
N THR A 3 -2.68 -10.58 -16.17
CA THR A 3 -1.67 -11.13 -15.24
C THR A 3 -1.19 -10.11 -14.21
N THR A 4 -1.58 -8.82 -14.37
CA THR A 4 -1.18 -7.71 -13.53
C THR A 4 -2.34 -7.22 -12.64
N ALA A 5 -2.04 -6.86 -11.40
CA ALA A 5 -2.97 -6.25 -10.45
C ALA A 5 -3.04 -4.73 -10.67
N ALA A 6 -1.88 -4.11 -10.89
CA ALA A 6 -1.76 -2.70 -11.26
C ALA A 6 -0.67 -2.51 -12.32
N THR A 7 -0.85 -1.51 -13.18
CA THR A 7 0.12 -1.15 -14.23
C THR A 7 0.25 0.37 -14.30
N LEU A 8 1.48 0.84 -14.31
CA LEU A 8 1.86 2.24 -14.55
C LEU A 8 2.58 2.32 -15.89
N ARG A 9 2.16 3.23 -16.77
CA ARG A 9 2.76 3.41 -18.11
C ARG A 9 3.18 4.84 -18.28
N GLY A 10 4.47 5.12 -18.22
CA GLY A 10 5.06 6.44 -18.44
C GLY A 10 4.49 7.53 -17.54
N ILE A 11 4.17 7.20 -16.28
CA ILE A 11 3.53 8.17 -15.39
C ILE A 11 4.53 9.20 -14.90
N SER A 12 4.07 10.47 -14.86
CA SER A 12 4.83 11.56 -14.24
C SER A 12 3.94 12.36 -13.29
N ARG A 13 4.57 12.90 -12.23
CA ARG A 13 3.91 13.79 -11.27
C ARG A 13 4.85 14.91 -10.85
N VAL A 14 4.40 16.15 -10.99
CA VAL A 14 5.15 17.36 -10.69
C VAL A 14 4.40 18.19 -9.66
N TYR A 15 5.07 18.62 -8.61
CA TYR A 15 4.55 19.55 -7.61
C TYR A 15 5.15 20.94 -7.83
N GLY A 16 4.40 21.98 -7.55
CA GLY A 16 4.83 23.37 -7.74
C GLY A 16 4.74 23.85 -9.19
N ARG A 17 5.27 25.03 -9.45
CA ARG A 17 5.29 25.68 -10.79
C ARG A 17 6.58 26.46 -10.99
N GLY A 18 6.99 26.63 -12.25
CA GLY A 18 8.19 27.39 -12.61
C GLY A 18 9.45 26.82 -11.97
N ASN A 19 10.33 27.68 -11.44
CA ASN A 19 11.62 27.27 -10.84
C ASN A 19 11.48 26.47 -9.53
N ALA A 20 10.30 26.44 -8.92
CA ALA A 20 10.01 25.62 -7.71
C ALA A 20 9.35 24.30 -8.06
N ALA A 21 9.27 23.91 -9.33
CA ALA A 21 8.70 22.64 -9.74
C ALA A 21 9.59 21.46 -9.33
N VAL A 22 9.02 20.51 -8.60
CA VAL A 22 9.67 19.26 -8.19
C VAL A 22 8.99 18.09 -8.89
N ARG A 23 9.73 17.39 -9.74
CA ARG A 23 9.25 16.19 -10.43
C ARG A 23 9.41 15.00 -9.49
N ALA A 24 8.35 14.67 -8.76
CA ALA A 24 8.36 13.60 -7.76
C ALA A 24 8.28 12.20 -8.37
N VAL A 25 7.64 12.06 -9.55
CA VAL A 25 7.62 10.84 -10.38
C VAL A 25 7.92 11.28 -11.81
N ASP A 26 8.82 10.58 -12.48
CA ASP A 26 9.36 10.97 -13.78
C ASP A 26 9.43 9.77 -14.72
N ASP A 27 8.46 9.68 -15.65
CA ASP A 27 8.35 8.66 -16.71
C ASP A 27 8.45 7.21 -16.18
N VAL A 28 7.71 6.89 -15.12
CA VAL A 28 7.76 5.58 -14.50
C VAL A 28 6.82 4.60 -15.19
N THR A 29 7.42 3.49 -15.67
CA THR A 29 6.68 2.32 -16.17
C THR A 29 6.96 1.11 -15.28
N LEU A 30 5.90 0.58 -14.63
CA LEU A 30 5.95 -0.55 -13.72
C LEU A 30 4.71 -1.44 -13.88
N GLU A 31 4.93 -2.74 -13.74
CA GLU A 31 3.85 -3.73 -13.64
C GLU A 31 3.94 -4.43 -12.28
N PHE A 32 2.79 -4.55 -11.61
CA PHE A 32 2.67 -5.27 -10.35
C PHE A 32 1.86 -6.56 -10.61
N PRO A 33 2.51 -7.75 -10.57
CA PRO A 33 1.85 -9.01 -10.87
C PRO A 33 0.72 -9.33 -9.89
N ARG A 34 -0.30 -10.06 -10.36
CA ARG A 34 -1.34 -10.58 -9.47
C ARG A 34 -0.78 -11.62 -8.51
N GLY A 35 -1.28 -11.60 -7.26
CA GLY A 35 -0.89 -12.57 -6.24
C GLY A 35 0.58 -12.47 -5.84
N SER A 36 1.21 -11.31 -6.03
CA SER A 36 2.59 -11.08 -5.61
C SER A 36 2.72 -9.88 -4.68
N TRP A 37 3.77 -9.89 -3.89
CA TRP A 37 4.16 -8.76 -3.05
C TRP A 37 5.37 -8.05 -3.65
N THR A 38 5.16 -6.83 -4.14
CA THR A 38 6.23 -5.95 -4.63
C THR A 38 6.48 -4.83 -3.64
N VAL A 39 7.76 -4.56 -3.34
CA VAL A 39 8.19 -3.43 -2.52
C VAL A 39 8.86 -2.38 -3.39
N VAL A 40 8.55 -1.10 -3.14
CA VAL A 40 9.25 0.04 -3.72
C VAL A 40 10.13 0.67 -2.64
N MET A 41 11.43 0.73 -2.89
CA MET A 41 12.43 1.29 -1.99
C MET A 41 13.17 2.48 -2.64
N GLY A 42 13.91 3.21 -1.84
CA GLY A 42 14.78 4.30 -2.29
C GLY A 42 15.02 5.33 -1.18
N PRO A 43 15.94 6.28 -1.39
CA PRO A 43 16.25 7.35 -0.45
C PRO A 43 15.02 8.19 -0.06
N SER A 44 15.12 8.92 1.05
CA SER A 44 14.09 9.91 1.41
C SER A 44 13.96 10.96 0.30
N GLY A 45 12.72 11.32 -0.06
CA GLY A 45 12.44 12.26 -1.14
C GLY A 45 12.51 11.68 -2.56
N SER A 46 12.79 10.38 -2.75
CA SER A 46 12.86 9.77 -4.09
C SER A 46 11.53 9.61 -4.83
N GLY A 47 10.39 9.99 -4.22
CA GLY A 47 9.06 9.94 -4.85
C GLY A 47 8.24 8.69 -4.57
N LYS A 48 8.65 7.81 -3.64
CA LYS A 48 7.98 6.52 -3.35
C LYS A 48 6.51 6.66 -2.96
N SER A 49 6.21 7.48 -1.94
CA SER A 49 4.81 7.68 -1.48
C SER A 49 3.98 8.34 -2.58
N THR A 50 4.55 9.29 -3.34
CA THR A 50 3.88 9.88 -4.51
C THR A 50 3.55 8.83 -5.56
N LEU A 51 4.51 7.96 -5.90
CA LEU A 51 4.29 6.85 -6.83
C LEU A 51 3.15 5.95 -6.36
N LEU A 52 3.17 5.58 -5.06
CA LEU A 52 2.13 4.73 -4.45
C LEU A 52 0.77 5.41 -4.48
N HIS A 53 0.68 6.71 -4.14
CA HIS A 53 -0.56 7.48 -4.17
C HIS A 53 -1.10 7.62 -5.60
N CYS A 54 -0.25 7.85 -6.60
CA CYS A 54 -0.65 7.84 -8.01
C CYS A 54 -1.18 6.45 -8.42
N ALA A 55 -0.47 5.37 -8.08
CA ALA A 55 -0.89 4.01 -8.39
C ALA A 55 -2.23 3.63 -7.76
N ALA A 56 -2.51 4.14 -6.55
CA ALA A 56 -3.79 3.93 -5.84
C ALA A 56 -4.90 4.91 -6.27
N GLY A 57 -4.65 5.81 -7.22
CA GLY A 57 -5.60 6.85 -7.62
C GLY A 57 -5.96 7.84 -6.50
N LEU A 58 -5.11 7.97 -5.48
CA LEU A 58 -5.23 8.99 -4.44
C LEU A 58 -4.74 10.34 -4.94
N GLU A 59 -3.76 10.33 -5.84
CA GLU A 59 -3.27 11.50 -6.57
C GLU A 59 -3.39 11.29 -8.07
N ARG A 60 -3.66 12.39 -8.79
CA ARG A 60 -3.69 12.37 -10.25
C ARG A 60 -2.27 12.45 -10.80
N VAL A 61 -2.01 11.71 -11.87
CA VAL A 61 -0.78 11.87 -12.66
C VAL A 61 -0.91 13.07 -13.60
N ASP A 62 0.21 13.72 -13.91
CA ASP A 62 0.24 14.81 -14.90
C ASP A 62 0.39 14.26 -16.34
N SER A 63 0.99 13.07 -16.49
CA SER A 63 1.07 12.34 -17.75
C SER A 63 1.15 10.84 -17.52
N GLY A 64 0.96 10.05 -18.58
CA GLY A 64 0.99 8.60 -18.54
C GLY A 64 -0.35 7.98 -18.18
N GLN A 65 -0.35 6.70 -17.85
CA GLN A 65 -1.55 5.90 -17.61
C GLN A 65 -1.40 5.02 -16.36
N VAL A 66 -2.47 4.95 -15.55
CA VAL A 66 -2.58 4.08 -14.37
C VAL A 66 -3.75 3.13 -14.54
N LEU A 67 -3.49 1.82 -14.46
CA LEU A 67 -4.53 0.79 -14.55
C LEU A 67 -4.57 -0.07 -13.29
N ILE A 68 -5.78 -0.42 -12.85
CA ILE A 68 -6.03 -1.48 -11.86
C ILE A 68 -6.74 -2.63 -12.59
N GLY A 69 -6.01 -3.74 -12.78
CA GLY A 69 -6.41 -4.76 -13.75
C GLY A 69 -6.58 -4.15 -15.14
N ASP A 70 -7.79 -4.23 -15.69
CA ASP A 70 -8.13 -3.67 -17.01
C ASP A 70 -8.76 -2.26 -16.93
N THR A 71 -8.90 -1.68 -15.73
CA THR A 71 -9.60 -0.40 -15.55
C THR A 71 -8.61 0.76 -15.48
N ASP A 72 -8.73 1.70 -16.41
CA ASP A 72 -7.94 2.93 -16.46
C ASP A 72 -8.47 3.95 -15.44
N LEU A 73 -7.56 4.40 -14.58
CA LEU A 73 -7.82 5.44 -13.55
C LEU A 73 -7.54 6.85 -14.07
N THR A 74 -6.72 7.00 -15.12
CA THR A 74 -6.10 8.27 -15.51
C THR A 74 -7.14 9.31 -15.93
N GLY A 75 -8.12 8.92 -16.72
CA GLY A 75 -9.20 9.79 -17.19
C GLY A 75 -10.47 9.71 -16.35
N ALA A 76 -10.46 8.95 -15.24
CA ALA A 76 -11.66 8.73 -14.46
C ALA A 76 -12.09 9.99 -13.68
N ARG A 77 -13.42 10.24 -13.61
CA ARG A 77 -13.99 11.30 -12.80
C ARG A 77 -13.89 10.93 -11.30
N ASP A 78 -14.02 11.92 -10.42
CA ASP A 78 -13.86 11.71 -8.97
C ASP A 78 -14.88 10.73 -8.38
N ASP A 79 -16.10 10.67 -8.92
CA ASP A 79 -17.11 9.68 -8.55
C ASP A 79 -16.69 8.25 -8.92
N GLN A 80 -16.12 8.07 -10.10
CA GLN A 80 -15.59 6.78 -10.59
C GLN A 80 -14.38 6.34 -9.79
N LEU A 81 -13.42 7.25 -9.53
CA LEU A 81 -12.26 6.97 -8.67
C LEU A 81 -12.69 6.58 -7.25
N THR A 82 -13.72 7.27 -6.72
CA THR A 82 -14.26 6.96 -5.39
C THR A 82 -14.86 5.55 -5.37
N GLN A 83 -15.60 5.16 -6.42
CA GLN A 83 -16.16 3.81 -6.54
C GLN A 83 -15.08 2.74 -6.63
N LEU A 84 -14.03 2.96 -7.44
CA LEU A 84 -12.90 2.04 -7.58
C LEU A 84 -12.13 1.88 -6.26
N ARG A 85 -11.85 2.98 -5.56
CA ARG A 85 -11.20 2.93 -4.23
C ARG A 85 -12.02 2.17 -3.19
N ARG A 86 -13.35 2.26 -3.26
CA ARG A 86 -14.24 1.53 -2.33
C ARG A 86 -14.30 0.03 -2.57
N THR A 87 -14.02 -0.44 -3.79
CA THR A 87 -14.32 -1.81 -4.20
C THR A 87 -13.11 -2.61 -4.65
N ARG A 88 -12.09 -1.96 -5.23
CA ARG A 88 -10.97 -2.65 -5.89
C ARG A 88 -9.60 -2.32 -5.30
N ILE A 89 -9.50 -1.27 -4.47
CA ILE A 89 -8.23 -0.78 -3.93
C ILE A 89 -8.30 -0.80 -2.40
N GLY A 90 -7.37 -1.50 -1.76
CA GLY A 90 -7.09 -1.38 -0.34
C GLY A 90 -5.93 -0.40 -0.11
N PHE A 91 -5.98 0.41 0.94
CA PHE A 91 -4.87 1.29 1.30
C PHE A 91 -4.60 1.25 2.80
N VAL A 92 -3.32 1.08 3.17
CA VAL A 92 -2.81 1.07 4.54
C VAL A 92 -1.78 2.19 4.67
N PHE A 93 -2.00 3.09 5.62
CA PHE A 93 -1.14 4.24 5.90
C PHE A 93 -0.20 3.97 7.07
N GLN A 94 0.91 4.66 7.13
CA GLN A 94 1.85 4.64 8.25
C GLN A 94 1.20 5.05 9.59
N SER A 95 0.31 6.05 9.56
CA SER A 95 -0.35 6.61 10.75
C SER A 95 -1.69 5.91 11.08
N PHE A 96 -1.91 4.68 10.62
CA PHE A 96 -3.11 3.86 10.81
C PHE A 96 -4.41 4.46 10.26
N ASN A 97 -4.63 5.76 10.41
CA ASN A 97 -5.80 6.54 9.95
C ASN A 97 -7.14 5.93 10.38
N LEU A 98 -7.20 5.40 11.62
CA LEU A 98 -8.43 4.90 12.22
C LEU A 98 -9.26 6.08 12.75
N ILE A 99 -10.59 5.94 12.64
CA ILE A 99 -11.52 6.90 13.23
C ILE A 99 -11.61 6.62 14.72
N GLY A 100 -11.07 7.52 15.55
CA GLY A 100 -10.92 7.33 16.99
C GLY A 100 -12.26 7.17 17.76
N ALA A 101 -13.35 7.72 17.23
CA ALA A 101 -14.70 7.57 17.80
C ALA A 101 -15.32 6.18 17.55
N LEU A 102 -14.83 5.44 16.57
CA LEU A 102 -15.35 4.13 16.18
C LEU A 102 -14.56 2.99 16.85
N THR A 103 -15.25 1.88 17.12
CA THR A 103 -14.59 0.63 17.54
C THR A 103 -13.82 -0.01 16.39
N ALA A 104 -13.01 -1.05 16.68
CA ALA A 104 -12.28 -1.80 15.65
C ALA A 104 -13.24 -2.39 14.60
N GLU A 105 -14.33 -3.05 15.05
CA GLU A 105 -15.33 -3.59 14.13
C GLU A 105 -16.03 -2.52 13.30
N GLN A 106 -16.28 -1.34 13.86
CA GLN A 106 -16.89 -0.22 13.14
C GLN A 106 -15.93 0.38 12.12
N ASN A 107 -14.63 0.51 12.44
CA ASN A 107 -13.59 0.92 11.50
C ASN A 107 -13.49 -0.06 10.33
N VAL A 108 -13.48 -1.37 10.59
CA VAL A 108 -13.42 -2.41 9.55
C VAL A 108 -14.68 -2.41 8.69
N ALA A 109 -15.87 -2.22 9.28
CA ALA A 109 -17.14 -2.19 8.55
C ALA A 109 -17.31 -0.94 7.66
N LEU A 110 -16.55 0.13 7.92
CA LEU A 110 -16.77 1.45 7.32
C LEU A 110 -16.70 1.42 5.77
N PRO A 111 -15.70 0.83 5.12
CA PRO A 111 -15.63 0.80 3.66
C PRO A 111 -16.84 0.14 3.01
N LEU A 112 -17.35 -0.95 3.58
CA LEU A 112 -18.55 -1.63 3.08
C LEU A 112 -19.79 -0.74 3.22
N ARG A 113 -19.93 -0.03 4.35
CA ARG A 113 -21.04 0.93 4.58
C ARG A 113 -20.98 2.08 3.59
N LEU A 114 -19.79 2.64 3.34
CA LEU A 114 -19.58 3.70 2.35
C LEU A 114 -19.84 3.21 0.91
N ALA A 115 -19.70 1.91 0.65
CA ALA A 115 -20.09 1.28 -0.62
C ALA A 115 -21.59 0.93 -0.69
N GLY A 116 -22.41 1.40 0.27
CA GLY A 116 -23.85 1.12 0.32
C GLY A 116 -24.23 -0.29 0.77
N LYS A 117 -23.25 -1.10 1.22
CA LYS A 117 -23.47 -2.46 1.71
C LYS A 117 -23.82 -2.45 3.21
N ARG A 118 -24.54 -3.50 3.65
CA ARG A 118 -24.81 -3.76 5.06
C ARG A 118 -24.01 -5.00 5.51
N PRO A 119 -22.74 -4.82 5.97
CA PRO A 119 -21.93 -5.97 6.38
C PRO A 119 -22.57 -6.68 7.57
N SER A 120 -22.56 -8.01 7.57
CA SER A 120 -22.94 -8.78 8.74
C SER A 120 -21.88 -8.64 9.84
N GLY A 121 -22.30 -8.68 11.12
CA GLY A 121 -21.34 -8.70 12.22
C GLY A 121 -20.42 -9.94 12.18
N GLN A 122 -20.85 -11.03 11.57
CA GLN A 122 -20.02 -12.22 11.37
C GLN A 122 -18.90 -11.98 10.36
N GLU A 123 -19.19 -11.35 9.22
CA GLU A 123 -18.20 -11.00 8.18
C GLU A 123 -17.11 -10.08 8.73
N VAL A 124 -17.50 -9.05 9.46
CA VAL A 124 -16.55 -8.11 10.08
C VAL A 124 -15.69 -8.80 11.14
N ARG A 125 -16.29 -9.64 12.00
CA ARG A 125 -15.53 -10.39 13.01
C ARG A 125 -14.61 -11.43 12.39
N ALA A 126 -14.99 -12.08 11.31
CA ALA A 126 -14.11 -12.99 10.57
C ALA A 126 -12.89 -12.24 10.00
N THR A 127 -13.09 -11.03 9.48
CA THR A 127 -11.98 -10.19 9.00
C THR A 127 -11.03 -9.77 10.14
N LEU A 128 -11.57 -9.43 11.32
CA LEU A 128 -10.75 -9.14 12.51
C LEU A 128 -10.03 -10.40 13.03
N ALA A 129 -10.67 -11.56 12.98
CA ALA A 129 -10.04 -12.83 13.37
C ALA A 129 -8.86 -13.17 12.45
N ALA A 130 -8.96 -12.92 11.14
CA ALA A 130 -7.88 -13.14 10.18
C ALA A 130 -6.61 -12.33 10.48
N VAL A 131 -6.75 -11.17 11.15
CA VAL A 131 -5.62 -10.36 11.64
C VAL A 131 -5.30 -10.58 13.12
N GLY A 132 -5.89 -11.60 13.77
CA GLY A 132 -5.65 -11.97 15.17
C GLY A 132 -6.23 -10.97 16.18
N LEU A 133 -7.39 -10.38 15.89
CA LEU A 133 -8.05 -9.37 16.73
C LEU A 133 -9.53 -9.67 17.00
N ALA A 134 -9.94 -10.94 17.00
CA ALA A 134 -11.33 -11.35 17.24
C ALA A 134 -11.86 -10.82 18.59
N ASP A 135 -11.01 -10.84 19.63
CA ASP A 135 -11.30 -10.42 21.00
C ASP A 135 -11.25 -8.90 21.20
N ARG A 136 -10.80 -8.15 20.18
CA ARG A 136 -10.63 -6.69 20.21
C ARG A 136 -11.70 -5.92 19.41
N ALA A 137 -12.71 -6.60 18.89
CA ALA A 137 -13.73 -6.01 18.01
C ALA A 137 -14.39 -4.74 18.59
N ARG A 138 -14.65 -4.71 19.90
CA ARG A 138 -15.33 -3.60 20.59
C ARG A 138 -14.38 -2.51 21.10
N HIS A 139 -13.06 -2.70 21.03
CA HIS A 139 -12.09 -1.70 21.49
C HIS A 139 -12.02 -0.52 20.51
N ARG A 140 -11.80 0.67 21.03
CA ARG A 140 -11.53 1.89 20.26
C ARG A 140 -10.02 2.02 20.02
N PRO A 141 -9.56 2.78 19.02
CA PRO A 141 -8.14 2.94 18.71
C PRO A 141 -7.26 3.27 19.92
N ARG A 142 -7.69 4.16 20.80
CA ARG A 142 -6.95 4.54 22.03
C ARG A 142 -6.74 3.38 23.02
N GLU A 143 -7.49 2.29 22.89
CA GLU A 143 -7.44 1.12 23.76
C GLU A 143 -6.61 -0.01 23.12
N LEU A 144 -6.04 0.24 21.94
CA LEU A 144 -5.25 -0.69 21.14
C LEU A 144 -3.78 -0.24 21.07
N SER A 145 -2.85 -1.20 21.12
CA SER A 145 -1.45 -0.91 20.83
C SER A 145 -1.26 -0.48 19.36
N GLY A 146 -0.13 0.17 19.01
CA GLY A 146 0.17 0.58 17.64
C GLY A 146 0.08 -0.58 16.65
N GLY A 147 0.65 -1.74 16.99
CA GLY A 147 0.57 -2.94 16.16
C GLY A 147 -0.86 -3.51 16.03
N GLN A 148 -1.70 -3.37 17.07
CA GLN A 148 -3.12 -3.72 16.97
C GLN A 148 -3.87 -2.74 16.07
N GLN A 149 -3.62 -1.43 16.21
CA GLN A 149 -4.22 -0.40 15.35
C GLN A 149 -3.85 -0.64 13.88
N GLN A 150 -2.59 -0.97 13.58
CA GLN A 150 -2.16 -1.27 12.22
C GLN A 150 -2.87 -2.51 11.67
N ARG A 151 -3.03 -3.56 12.45
CA ARG A 151 -3.78 -4.74 12.04
C ARG A 151 -5.27 -4.45 11.81
N VAL A 152 -5.88 -3.54 12.58
CA VAL A 152 -7.24 -3.04 12.28
C VAL A 152 -7.27 -2.28 10.96
N ALA A 153 -6.26 -1.44 10.67
CA ALA A 153 -6.16 -0.71 9.40
C ALA A 153 -6.01 -1.67 8.21
N ILE A 154 -5.22 -2.75 8.35
CA ILE A 154 -5.12 -3.81 7.34
C ILE A 154 -6.46 -4.52 7.16
N ALA A 155 -7.13 -4.92 8.26
CA ALA A 155 -8.46 -5.54 8.19
C ALA A 155 -9.48 -4.64 7.49
N ARG A 156 -9.46 -3.33 7.78
CA ARG A 156 -10.31 -2.33 7.11
C ARG A 156 -10.03 -2.27 5.61
N ALA A 157 -8.76 -2.31 5.21
CA ALA A 157 -8.39 -2.28 3.79
C ALA A 157 -8.81 -3.56 3.06
N MET A 158 -8.84 -4.70 3.75
CA MET A 158 -9.09 -6.03 3.19
C MET A 158 -10.57 -6.44 3.17
N VAL A 159 -11.43 -5.80 3.98
CA VAL A 159 -12.84 -6.22 4.11
C VAL A 159 -13.62 -6.15 2.80
N THR A 160 -13.21 -5.29 1.86
CA THR A 160 -13.80 -5.16 0.52
C THR A 160 -13.28 -6.18 -0.47
N ARG A 161 -12.28 -7.00 -0.11
CA ARG A 161 -11.55 -7.95 -0.97
C ARG A 161 -10.98 -7.24 -2.21
N PRO A 162 -10.06 -6.28 -2.02
CA PRO A 162 -9.53 -5.48 -3.10
C PRO A 162 -8.68 -6.31 -4.06
N ASP A 163 -8.59 -5.89 -5.33
CA ASP A 163 -7.67 -6.48 -6.32
C ASP A 163 -6.21 -6.27 -5.96
N VAL A 164 -5.92 -5.14 -5.31
CA VAL A 164 -4.57 -4.75 -4.86
C VAL A 164 -4.61 -4.00 -3.54
N LEU A 165 -3.69 -4.33 -2.65
CA LEU A 165 -3.43 -3.64 -1.39
C LEU A 165 -2.18 -2.78 -1.53
N PHE A 166 -2.34 -1.47 -1.42
CA PHE A 166 -1.23 -0.52 -1.31
C PHE A 166 -0.91 -0.27 0.17
N ALA A 167 0.37 -0.22 0.54
CA ALA A 167 0.82 0.00 1.91
C ALA A 167 1.97 1.00 1.95
N ASP A 168 1.74 2.18 2.52
CA ASP A 168 2.75 3.24 2.68
C ASP A 168 3.36 3.14 4.07
N GLU A 169 4.61 2.67 4.16
CA GLU A 169 5.38 2.49 5.40
C GLU A 169 4.59 1.80 6.53
N PRO A 170 3.96 0.63 6.29
CA PRO A 170 3.00 0.04 7.22
C PRO A 170 3.58 -0.37 8.57
N THR A 171 4.90 -0.35 8.72
CA THR A 171 5.63 -0.68 9.96
C THR A 171 6.39 0.50 10.55
N GLY A 172 6.42 1.65 9.88
CA GLY A 172 7.25 2.79 10.25
C GLY A 172 6.92 3.44 11.61
N ALA A 173 5.72 3.21 12.16
CA ALA A 173 5.31 3.70 13.47
C ALA A 173 5.29 2.61 14.56
N LEU A 174 5.88 1.43 14.30
CA LEU A 174 5.80 0.26 15.17
C LEU A 174 7.16 -0.10 15.79
N ASP A 175 7.13 -0.69 16.98
CA ASP A 175 8.29 -1.39 17.50
C ASP A 175 8.62 -2.66 16.69
N SER A 176 9.84 -3.19 16.85
CA SER A 176 10.33 -4.32 16.05
C SER A 176 9.47 -5.58 16.18
N SER A 177 8.84 -5.82 17.35
CA SER A 177 8.00 -7.00 17.58
C SER A 177 6.66 -6.87 16.87
N ALA A 178 6.02 -5.72 16.97
CA ALA A 178 4.77 -5.41 16.27
C ALA A 178 4.97 -5.36 14.74
N ALA A 179 6.09 -4.77 14.29
CA ALA A 179 6.47 -4.73 12.88
C ALA A 179 6.57 -6.14 12.28
N ARG A 180 7.25 -7.07 12.99
CA ARG A 180 7.36 -8.46 12.56
C ARG A 180 6.00 -9.12 12.38
N VAL A 181 5.09 -8.95 13.34
CA VAL A 181 3.72 -9.52 13.28
C VAL A 181 2.97 -8.98 12.06
N VAL A 182 3.09 -7.67 11.76
CA VAL A 182 2.46 -7.05 10.59
C VAL A 182 3.06 -7.58 9.30
N LEU A 183 4.39 -7.70 9.20
CA LEU A 183 5.05 -8.24 8.01
C LEU A 183 4.72 -9.73 7.78
N ASP A 184 4.63 -10.53 8.85
CA ASP A 184 4.21 -11.93 8.77
C ASP A 184 2.75 -12.04 8.29
N LEU A 185 1.89 -11.11 8.69
CA LEU A 185 0.51 -11.03 8.21
C LEU A 185 0.47 -10.71 6.70
N LEU A 186 1.21 -9.68 6.26
CA LEU A 186 1.28 -9.30 4.84
C LEU A 186 1.86 -10.44 3.97
N ARG A 187 2.87 -11.18 4.48
CA ARG A 187 3.42 -12.34 3.75
C ARG A 187 2.35 -13.43 3.56
N ARG A 188 1.67 -13.83 4.63
CA ARG A 188 0.57 -14.81 4.52
C ARG A 188 -0.51 -14.35 3.53
N MET A 189 -0.90 -13.08 3.57
CA MET A 189 -1.89 -12.54 2.62
C MET A 189 -1.41 -12.65 1.17
N ALA A 190 -0.13 -12.39 0.90
CA ALA A 190 0.43 -12.55 -0.43
C ALA A 190 0.50 -14.03 -0.85
N ASP A 191 0.87 -14.94 0.07
CA ASP A 191 0.87 -16.39 -0.16
C ASP A 191 -0.55 -16.93 -0.46
N ASP A 192 -1.57 -16.30 0.13
CA ASP A 192 -2.99 -16.56 -0.13
C ASP A 192 -3.49 -15.88 -1.43
N GLY A 193 -2.61 -15.26 -2.20
CA GLY A 193 -2.91 -14.68 -3.53
C GLY A 193 -3.30 -13.20 -3.53
N GLN A 194 -3.19 -12.47 -2.41
CA GLN A 194 -3.40 -11.03 -2.39
C GLN A 194 -2.23 -10.30 -3.06
N SER A 195 -2.52 -9.45 -4.05
CA SER A 195 -1.52 -8.56 -4.63
C SER A 195 -1.22 -7.41 -3.66
N ILE A 196 0.06 -7.21 -3.34
CA ILE A 196 0.51 -6.17 -2.40
C ILE A 196 1.59 -5.31 -3.06
N VAL A 197 1.41 -3.99 -2.97
CA VAL A 197 2.44 -3.00 -3.33
C VAL A 197 2.77 -2.19 -2.08
N MET A 198 3.98 -2.30 -1.59
CA MET A 198 4.41 -1.67 -0.34
C MET A 198 5.56 -0.70 -0.59
N VAL A 199 5.52 0.45 0.07
CA VAL A 199 6.67 1.35 0.19
C VAL A 199 7.28 1.15 1.56
N THR A 200 8.60 1.04 1.63
CA THR A 200 9.36 1.06 2.88
C THR A 200 10.81 1.47 2.63
N HIS A 201 11.48 1.95 3.67
CA HIS A 201 12.92 2.17 3.71
C HIS A 201 13.66 1.07 4.49
N ASP A 202 12.94 0.09 5.08
CA ASP A 202 13.52 -1.02 5.85
C ASP A 202 13.89 -2.19 4.91
N PRO A 203 15.20 -2.51 4.75
CA PRO A 203 15.65 -3.64 3.92
C PRO A 203 15.15 -5.00 4.43
N ALA A 204 14.97 -5.17 5.75
CA ALA A 204 14.48 -6.42 6.31
C ALA A 204 13.00 -6.65 5.99
N ALA A 205 12.20 -5.58 5.94
CA ALA A 205 10.83 -5.64 5.49
C ALA A 205 10.75 -5.94 3.99
N ALA A 206 11.59 -5.28 3.17
CA ALA A 206 11.62 -5.46 1.72
C ALA A 206 12.08 -6.87 1.30
N ALA A 207 13.00 -7.46 2.03
CA ALA A 207 13.48 -8.82 1.76
C ALA A 207 12.41 -9.92 1.87
N ARG A 208 11.25 -9.62 2.47
CA ARG A 208 10.12 -10.55 2.55
C ARG A 208 9.23 -10.56 1.31
N ALA A 209 9.43 -9.60 0.41
CA ALA A 209 8.66 -9.45 -0.81
C ALA A 209 9.17 -10.37 -1.93
N ASP A 210 8.33 -10.62 -2.93
CA ASP A 210 8.70 -11.40 -4.11
C ASP A 210 9.58 -10.58 -5.08
N ALA A 211 9.45 -9.24 -5.04
CA ALA A 211 10.26 -8.32 -5.83
C ALA A 211 10.48 -6.99 -5.10
N VAL A 212 11.65 -6.39 -5.34
CA VAL A 212 12.00 -5.05 -4.86
C VAL A 212 12.33 -4.16 -6.05
N VAL A 213 11.70 -3.00 -6.11
CA VAL A 213 11.94 -1.95 -7.12
C VAL A 213 12.61 -0.78 -6.43
N PHE A 214 13.70 -0.29 -6.98
CA PHE A 214 14.44 0.84 -6.42
C PHE A 214 14.13 2.12 -7.19
N LEU A 215 13.72 3.14 -6.44
CA LEU A 215 13.36 4.47 -6.95
C LEU A 215 14.39 5.50 -6.49
N ARG A 216 14.88 6.33 -7.42
CA ARG A 216 15.71 7.50 -7.14
C ARG A 216 15.30 8.65 -8.05
N ASP A 217 15.16 9.85 -7.49
CA ASP A 217 14.80 11.08 -8.22
C ASP A 217 13.57 10.89 -9.13
N GLY A 218 12.55 10.21 -8.61
CA GLY A 218 11.30 9.93 -9.32
C GLY A 218 11.39 8.84 -10.39
N ARG A 219 12.52 8.19 -10.59
CA ARG A 219 12.75 7.18 -11.63
C ARG A 219 13.06 5.81 -11.06
N VAL A 220 12.64 4.77 -11.77
CA VAL A 220 13.07 3.39 -11.46
C VAL A 220 14.50 3.21 -11.93
N VAL A 221 15.40 2.89 -11.00
CA VAL A 221 16.84 2.74 -11.29
C VAL A 221 17.33 1.31 -11.20
N ASP A 222 16.61 0.43 -10.46
CA ASP A 222 17.01 -0.98 -10.33
C ASP A 222 15.83 -1.86 -9.91
N ARG A 223 15.97 -3.18 -10.09
CA ARG A 223 14.98 -4.18 -9.66
C ARG A 223 15.71 -5.42 -9.14
N LEU A 224 15.16 -6.04 -8.10
CA LEU A 224 15.66 -7.28 -7.52
C LEU A 224 14.48 -8.26 -7.40
N ALA A 225 14.65 -9.47 -7.93
CA ALA A 225 13.66 -10.54 -7.79
C ALA A 225 13.95 -11.32 -6.49
N GLY A 226 12.97 -11.34 -5.58
CA GLY A 226 13.13 -11.96 -4.25
C GLY A 226 14.19 -11.23 -3.39
N GLY A 227 14.22 -11.44 -2.09
CA GLY A 227 15.14 -10.65 -1.33
C GLY A 227 15.94 -11.35 -0.25
N ASP A 228 17.26 -11.40 -0.42
CA ASP A 228 18.19 -11.42 0.69
C ASP A 228 18.30 -9.99 1.26
N THR A 229 18.12 -9.85 2.57
CA THR A 229 18.20 -8.56 3.27
C THR A 229 19.51 -7.82 2.99
N ARG A 230 20.64 -8.55 2.90
CA ARG A 230 21.95 -7.97 2.62
C ARG A 230 22.01 -7.40 1.19
N ALA A 231 21.51 -8.14 0.21
CA ALA A 231 21.48 -7.67 -1.18
C ALA A 231 20.62 -6.41 -1.32
N VAL A 232 19.48 -6.34 -0.64
CA VAL A 232 18.61 -5.16 -0.61
C VAL A 232 19.30 -3.98 0.07
N ALA A 233 19.93 -4.19 1.23
CA ALA A 233 20.65 -3.16 1.98
C ALA A 233 21.83 -2.59 1.18
N ASP A 234 22.64 -3.45 0.55
CA ASP A 234 23.78 -3.03 -0.28
C ASP A 234 23.34 -2.19 -1.49
N ARG A 235 22.20 -2.53 -2.10
CA ARG A 235 21.62 -1.74 -3.20
C ARG A 235 21.14 -0.37 -2.73
N LEU A 236 20.42 -0.32 -1.61
CA LEU A 236 19.94 0.92 -1.03
C LEU A 236 21.11 1.86 -0.65
N ALA A 237 22.15 1.32 0.01
CA ALA A 237 23.34 2.08 0.40
C ALA A 237 24.08 2.69 -0.82
N ARG A 238 24.20 1.94 -1.93
CA ARG A 238 24.78 2.48 -3.18
C ARG A 238 23.97 3.62 -3.76
N LEU A 239 22.64 3.55 -3.69
CA LEU A 239 21.77 4.62 -4.17
C LEU A 239 21.85 5.88 -3.32
N GLU A 240 22.07 5.73 -2.01
CA GLU A 240 22.27 6.86 -1.09
C GLU A 240 23.65 7.50 -1.25
N ALA A 241 24.69 6.71 -1.49
CA ALA A 241 26.07 7.21 -1.68
C ALA A 241 26.29 7.93 -3.04
N ALA A 242 25.45 7.71 -4.03
CA ALA A 242 25.53 8.29 -5.37
C ALA A 242 24.84 9.68 -5.48
N ARG A 243 24.64 10.35 -4.33
CA ARG A 243 24.13 11.75 -4.25
C ARG A 243 25.19 12.76 -4.59
#